data_87bfadc74048efbb636e5a8ed88bdb9b
#
_entry.id   87bfadc74048efbb636e5a8ed88bdb9b
#
_cell.length_a   1.000
_cell.length_b   1.000
_cell.length_c   1.000
_cell.angle_alpha   90.00
_cell.angle_beta   90.00
_cell.angle_gamma   90.00
#
_symmetry.space_group_name_H-M   'P 1'
#
loop_
_entity.id
_entity.type
_entity.pdbx_description
1 polymer ?
#
loop_
_entity_poly.entity_id
_entity_poly.type
_entity_poly.pdbx_seq_one_letter_code
_entity_poly.pdbx_strand_id
1 'polypeptide(L)'
;MRKLFCKSGTGIGLALFSPAALAVQEELLTIIGKAPIYALILFVIVVGVSVYFMRSRDKRRTPLGGILEEREAIHSVGSDTPVTECVRMMAAEKIGALIVMDGERLIGIFTERDALNKVLAAGLDAVSTKVSEVMTKDPYCVAPTTTVGEAMQLVTQRRFRHLPIVQNGKLLAVVSSGDLTHWLVKDQMQEVQELVDLAARS
;
A
#
# COMPACT_ATOMS: atom_id res chain seq x y z
N MET A 1 -22.31 -58.47 0.64
CA MET A 1 -21.79 -58.09 1.97
C MET A 1 -20.29 -57.89 1.89
N ARG A 2 -19.78 -56.64 1.82
CA ARG A 2 -18.41 -56.31 2.20
C ARG A 2 -18.40 -54.84 2.63
N LYS A 3 -17.99 -54.65 3.88
CA LYS A 3 -18.03 -53.38 4.60
C LYS A 3 -16.98 -52.40 4.07
N LEU A 4 -17.42 -51.18 3.79
CA LEU A 4 -16.55 -50.03 3.65
C LEU A 4 -15.93 -49.69 5.02
N PHE A 5 -14.61 -49.65 5.08
CA PHE A 5 -13.87 -49.00 6.18
C PHE A 5 -13.47 -47.61 5.73
N CYS A 6 -14.17 -46.65 6.27
CA CYS A 6 -13.77 -45.23 6.17
C CYS A 6 -12.63 -44.99 7.16
N LYS A 7 -11.42 -44.68 6.68
CA LYS A 7 -10.34 -44.14 7.49
C LYS A 7 -10.24 -42.67 7.22
N SER A 8 -10.67 -41.90 8.20
CA SER A 8 -10.38 -40.51 8.33
C SER A 8 -8.88 -40.30 8.45
N GLY A 9 -8.27 -39.60 7.50
CA GLY A 9 -6.89 -39.21 7.51
C GLY A 9 -6.81 -37.75 7.02
N THR A 10 -6.46 -36.92 7.92
CA THR A 10 -6.14 -35.50 7.82
C THR A 10 -5.40 -35.15 6.54
N GLY A 11 -6.14 -34.64 5.55
CA GLY A 11 -5.60 -34.12 4.30
C GLY A 11 -5.28 -32.62 4.46
N ILE A 12 -4.08 -32.34 4.90
CA ILE A 12 -3.54 -30.98 4.81
C ILE A 12 -3.08 -30.74 3.37
N GLY A 13 -3.81 -29.89 2.66
CA GLY A 13 -3.26 -28.92 1.73
C GLY A 13 -2.53 -29.39 0.48
N LEU A 14 -3.15 -30.20 -0.41
CA LEU A 14 -2.58 -30.52 -1.73
C LEU A 14 -3.40 -29.94 -2.90
N ALA A 15 -3.88 -28.72 -2.75
CA ALA A 15 -4.77 -28.12 -3.75
C ALA A 15 -4.25 -26.77 -4.27
N LEU A 16 -2.96 -26.68 -4.69
CA LEU A 16 -2.44 -25.43 -5.30
C LEU A 16 -1.45 -25.64 -6.47
N PHE A 17 -1.36 -26.82 -7.05
CA PHE A 17 -0.53 -26.99 -8.25
C PHE A 17 -1.41 -27.32 -9.45
N SER A 18 -1.37 -26.46 -10.48
CA SER A 18 -1.97 -26.79 -11.77
C SER A 18 -1.26 -28.01 -12.36
N PRO A 19 -1.92 -28.82 -13.22
CA PRO A 19 -1.28 -29.97 -13.90
C PRO A 19 0.01 -29.59 -14.63
N ALA A 20 0.10 -28.35 -15.14
CA ALA A 20 1.29 -27.81 -15.77
C ALA A 20 2.45 -27.61 -14.77
N ALA A 21 2.17 -27.23 -13.53
CA ALA A 21 3.19 -27.10 -12.49
C ALA A 21 3.73 -28.45 -12.04
N LEU A 22 2.90 -29.49 -12.02
CA LEU A 22 3.32 -30.87 -11.72
C LEU A 22 4.22 -31.46 -12.82
N ALA A 23 3.89 -31.23 -14.10
CA ALA A 23 4.70 -31.68 -15.24
C ALA A 23 6.09 -31.02 -15.25
N VAL A 24 6.16 -29.71 -14.96
CA VAL A 24 7.43 -28.98 -14.80
C VAL A 24 8.24 -29.54 -13.62
N GLN A 25 7.58 -29.95 -12.55
CA GLN A 25 8.23 -30.54 -11.38
C GLN A 25 8.80 -31.93 -11.67
N GLU A 26 8.17 -32.78 -12.46
CA GLU A 26 8.71 -34.08 -12.88
C GLU A 26 9.89 -33.96 -13.86
N GLU A 27 9.84 -33.05 -14.83
CA GLU A 27 11.00 -32.73 -15.67
C GLU A 27 12.15 -32.16 -14.87
N LEU A 28 11.88 -31.27 -13.92
CA LEU A 28 12.90 -30.75 -13.00
C LEU A 28 13.56 -31.87 -12.18
N LEU A 29 12.82 -32.83 -11.65
CA LEU A 29 13.33 -33.95 -10.89
C LEU A 29 14.22 -34.89 -11.73
N THR A 30 13.95 -35.04 -13.03
CA THR A 30 14.80 -35.83 -13.94
C THR A 30 16.12 -35.13 -14.31
N ILE A 31 16.09 -33.81 -14.41
CA ILE A 31 17.32 -32.97 -14.58
C ILE A 31 18.16 -32.97 -13.28
N ILE A 32 17.48 -32.93 -12.13
CA ILE A 32 18.06 -32.94 -10.77
C ILE A 32 18.86 -34.22 -10.50
N GLY A 33 18.42 -35.39 -10.99
CA GLY A 33 19.12 -36.67 -10.84
C GLY A 33 20.47 -36.72 -11.54
N LYS A 34 20.78 -35.79 -12.45
CA LYS A 34 22.03 -35.72 -13.21
C LYS A 34 23.00 -34.61 -12.77
N ALA A 35 22.56 -33.66 -11.91
CA ALA A 35 23.41 -32.54 -11.45
C ALA A 35 23.00 -32.02 -10.06
N PRO A 36 23.40 -32.68 -8.97
CA PRO A 36 22.88 -32.45 -7.62
C PRO A 36 23.08 -31.01 -7.11
N ILE A 37 24.15 -30.33 -7.49
CA ILE A 37 24.46 -28.97 -7.01
C ILE A 37 23.52 -27.93 -7.69
N TYR A 38 23.33 -28.01 -9.00
CA TYR A 38 22.46 -27.08 -9.73
C TYR A 38 21.00 -27.25 -9.33
N ALA A 39 20.61 -28.45 -8.97
CA ALA A 39 19.31 -28.81 -8.47
C ALA A 39 19.00 -28.16 -7.13
N LEU A 40 19.94 -28.20 -6.20
CA LEU A 40 19.80 -27.57 -4.90
C LEU A 40 19.67 -26.05 -5.03
N ILE A 41 20.48 -25.45 -5.88
CA ILE A 41 20.44 -24.01 -6.17
C ILE A 41 19.07 -23.61 -6.76
N LEU A 42 18.60 -24.38 -7.75
CA LEU A 42 17.31 -24.09 -8.40
C LEU A 42 16.14 -24.28 -7.42
N PHE A 43 16.19 -25.32 -6.57
CA PHE A 43 15.20 -25.53 -5.50
C PHE A 43 15.18 -24.36 -4.52
N VAL A 44 16.33 -23.88 -4.06
CA VAL A 44 16.43 -22.73 -3.16
C VAL A 44 15.87 -21.48 -3.82
N ILE A 45 16.15 -21.25 -5.11
CA ILE A 45 15.61 -20.13 -5.88
C ILE A 45 14.08 -20.24 -5.98
N VAL A 46 13.56 -21.40 -6.35
CA VAL A 46 12.10 -21.61 -6.52
C VAL A 46 11.37 -21.48 -5.19
N VAL A 47 11.91 -22.04 -4.11
CA VAL A 47 11.35 -21.88 -2.76
C VAL A 47 11.43 -20.42 -2.32
N GLY A 48 12.57 -19.76 -2.51
CA GLY A 48 12.75 -18.34 -2.18
C GLY A 48 11.76 -17.45 -2.92
N VAL A 49 11.61 -17.66 -4.23
CA VAL A 49 10.63 -16.93 -5.06
C VAL A 49 9.20 -17.22 -4.60
N SER A 50 8.87 -18.47 -4.28
CA SER A 50 7.52 -18.85 -3.79
C SER A 50 7.20 -18.22 -2.44
N VAL A 51 8.14 -18.23 -1.50
CA VAL A 51 8.02 -17.58 -0.19
C VAL A 51 7.89 -16.06 -0.35
N TYR A 52 8.68 -15.46 -1.25
CA TYR A 52 8.59 -14.05 -1.59
C TYR A 52 7.19 -13.66 -2.10
N PHE A 53 6.64 -14.43 -3.05
CA PHE A 53 5.29 -14.18 -3.57
C PHE A 53 4.19 -14.39 -2.52
N MET A 54 4.33 -15.38 -1.64
CA MET A 54 3.39 -15.60 -0.53
C MET A 54 3.40 -14.41 0.45
N ARG A 55 4.59 -13.95 0.85
CA ARG A 55 4.76 -12.83 1.79
C ARG A 55 4.29 -11.50 1.21
N SER A 56 4.56 -11.26 -0.08
CA SER A 56 4.07 -10.08 -0.80
C SER A 56 2.54 -10.04 -0.94
N ARG A 57 1.87 -11.21 -1.08
CA ARG A 57 0.41 -11.30 -1.11
C ARG A 57 -0.22 -11.00 0.25
N ASP A 58 0.42 -11.42 1.32
CA ASP A 58 -0.09 -11.23 2.69
C ASP A 58 -0.12 -9.75 3.06
N LYS A 59 0.93 -9.01 2.76
CA LYS A 59 1.01 -7.56 2.98
C LYS A 59 -0.08 -6.77 2.25
N ARG A 60 -0.39 -7.13 1.00
CA ARG A 60 -1.45 -6.47 0.25
C ARG A 60 -2.84 -6.66 0.87
N ARG A 61 -3.03 -7.71 1.67
CA ARG A 61 -4.27 -8.00 2.39
C ARG A 61 -4.36 -7.33 3.76
N THR A 62 -3.29 -6.69 4.22
CA THR A 62 -3.31 -5.96 5.50
C THR A 62 -4.29 -4.80 5.42
N PRO A 63 -5.22 -4.67 6.38
CA PRO A 63 -6.10 -3.52 6.47
C PRO A 63 -5.34 -2.23 6.74
N LEU A 64 -5.79 -1.10 6.19
CA LEU A 64 -5.19 0.21 6.45
C LEU A 64 -5.17 0.55 7.94
N GLY A 65 -6.17 0.13 8.71
CA GLY A 65 -6.21 0.32 10.17
C GLY A 65 -4.97 -0.20 10.89
N GLY A 66 -4.40 -1.33 10.43
CA GLY A 66 -3.19 -1.91 11.02
C GLY A 66 -1.89 -1.16 10.72
N ILE A 67 -1.91 -0.21 9.78
CA ILE A 67 -0.75 0.60 9.44
C ILE A 67 -0.85 2.05 9.95
N LEU A 68 -1.94 2.39 10.66
CA LEU A 68 -2.18 3.73 11.18
C LEU A 68 -1.47 4.00 12.52
N GLU A 69 -1.03 2.96 13.23
CA GLU A 69 -0.46 3.08 14.58
C GLU A 69 0.87 3.85 14.63
N GLU A 70 1.56 3.99 13.48
CA GLU A 70 2.85 4.70 13.36
C GLU A 70 2.68 6.14 12.80
N ARG A 71 1.46 6.74 12.80
CA ARG A 71 1.22 7.91 11.97
C ARG A 71 1.29 9.26 12.66
N GLU A 72 1.82 10.20 11.88
CA GLU A 72 1.90 11.63 12.14
C GLU A 72 0.51 12.28 12.27
N ALA A 73 0.48 13.48 12.86
CA ALA A 73 -0.72 14.27 13.05
C ALA A 73 -1.44 14.56 11.72
N ILE A 74 -2.78 14.59 11.76
CA ILE A 74 -3.58 15.01 10.61
C ILE A 74 -3.45 16.53 10.46
N HIS A 75 -2.88 16.97 9.34
CA HIS A 75 -2.79 18.39 9.03
C HIS A 75 -4.09 18.84 8.35
N SER A 76 -4.79 19.77 8.98
CA SER A 76 -6.06 20.27 8.49
C SER A 76 -6.16 21.79 8.60
N VAL A 77 -7.00 22.37 7.74
CA VAL A 77 -7.31 23.80 7.70
C VAL A 77 -8.82 24.02 7.61
N GLY A 78 -9.27 25.21 7.98
CA GLY A 78 -10.66 25.62 7.79
C GLY A 78 -10.94 26.03 6.33
N SER A 79 -12.24 26.08 5.98
CA SER A 79 -12.72 26.41 4.63
C SER A 79 -12.29 27.81 4.14
N ASP A 80 -12.13 28.74 5.06
CA ASP A 80 -11.81 30.14 4.76
C ASP A 80 -10.31 30.44 4.73
N THR A 81 -9.47 29.44 4.99
CA THR A 81 -8.00 29.60 5.00
C THR A 81 -7.50 30.04 3.62
N PRO A 82 -6.68 31.10 3.51
CA PRO A 82 -6.08 31.50 2.25
C PRO A 82 -5.16 30.43 1.68
N VAL A 83 -5.15 30.28 0.36
CA VAL A 83 -4.29 29.30 -0.33
C VAL A 83 -2.80 29.49 0.01
N THR A 84 -2.34 30.74 0.14
CA THR A 84 -0.96 31.05 0.55
C THR A 84 -0.59 30.39 1.88
N GLU A 85 -1.50 30.40 2.85
CA GLU A 85 -1.28 29.77 4.16
C GLU A 85 -1.24 28.25 4.03
N CYS A 86 -2.16 27.66 3.25
CA CYS A 86 -2.15 26.23 2.95
C CYS A 86 -0.84 25.78 2.32
N VAL A 87 -0.32 26.52 1.34
CA VAL A 87 0.96 26.21 0.66
C VAL A 87 2.14 26.33 1.63
N ARG A 88 2.15 27.37 2.50
CA ARG A 88 3.19 27.52 3.53
C ARG A 88 3.18 26.36 4.52
N MET A 89 1.99 25.93 4.96
CA MET A 89 1.85 24.77 5.87
C MET A 89 2.36 23.49 5.20
N MET A 90 1.96 23.22 3.95
CA MET A 90 2.44 22.05 3.20
C MET A 90 3.96 22.05 3.09
N ALA A 91 4.58 23.20 2.80
CA ALA A 91 6.03 23.34 2.68
C ALA A 91 6.76 23.16 4.03
N ALA A 92 6.23 23.75 5.11
CA ALA A 92 6.81 23.65 6.46
C ALA A 92 6.78 22.24 7.01
N GLU A 93 5.64 21.56 6.85
CA GLU A 93 5.42 20.20 7.34
C GLU A 93 5.87 19.11 6.34
N LYS A 94 6.37 19.50 5.16
CA LYS A 94 6.81 18.60 4.08
C LYS A 94 5.72 17.60 3.65
N ILE A 95 4.49 18.06 3.57
CA ILE A 95 3.32 17.26 3.18
C ILE A 95 2.75 17.74 1.84
N GLY A 96 2.19 16.81 1.06
CA GLY A 96 1.63 17.11 -0.26
C GLY A 96 0.13 17.36 -0.29
N ALA A 97 -0.54 17.35 0.87
CA ALA A 97 -1.98 17.58 0.96
C ALA A 97 -2.39 18.07 2.34
N LEU A 98 -3.46 18.88 2.37
CA LEU A 98 -4.16 19.31 3.58
C LEU A 98 -5.62 18.88 3.51
N ILE A 99 -6.15 18.49 4.64
CA ILE A 99 -7.58 18.24 4.82
C ILE A 99 -8.29 19.56 5.08
N VAL A 100 -9.42 19.76 4.41
CA VAL A 100 -10.27 20.93 4.66
C VAL A 100 -11.46 20.50 5.50
N MET A 101 -11.58 21.11 6.67
CA MET A 101 -12.59 20.79 7.67
C MET A 101 -13.57 21.93 7.85
N ASP A 102 -14.81 21.57 8.18
CA ASP A 102 -15.83 22.49 8.71
C ASP A 102 -16.26 21.93 10.06
N GLY A 103 -15.74 22.51 11.13
CA GLY A 103 -15.78 21.91 12.46
C GLY A 103 -15.12 20.53 12.47
N GLU A 104 -15.85 19.50 12.85
CA GLU A 104 -15.34 18.11 12.82
C GLU A 104 -15.60 17.38 11.49
N ARG A 105 -16.25 18.03 10.53
CA ARG A 105 -16.64 17.43 9.26
C ARG A 105 -15.58 17.64 8.21
N LEU A 106 -15.16 16.54 7.56
CA LEU A 106 -14.34 16.56 6.36
C LEU A 106 -15.19 17.10 5.19
N ILE A 107 -14.79 18.22 4.59
CA ILE A 107 -15.48 18.83 3.45
C ILE A 107 -14.64 18.83 2.17
N GLY A 108 -13.33 18.68 2.28
CA GLY A 108 -12.46 18.73 1.11
C GLY A 108 -11.04 18.27 1.39
N ILE A 109 -10.29 18.16 0.30
CA ILE A 109 -8.82 17.97 0.32
C ILE A 109 -8.21 18.99 -0.64
N PHE A 110 -7.10 19.60 -0.23
CA PHE A 110 -6.30 20.51 -1.04
C PHE A 110 -4.89 19.97 -1.16
N THR A 111 -4.38 19.86 -2.39
CA THR A 111 -3.10 19.25 -2.69
C THR A 111 -2.15 20.21 -3.41
N GLU A 112 -0.84 19.91 -3.44
CA GLU A 112 0.14 20.64 -4.26
C GLU A 112 -0.30 20.73 -5.73
N ARG A 113 -0.92 19.66 -6.26
CA ARG A 113 -1.45 19.63 -7.63
C ARG A 113 -2.59 20.62 -7.82
N ASP A 114 -3.47 20.79 -6.81
CA ASP A 114 -4.55 21.78 -6.86
C ASP A 114 -3.96 23.19 -6.83
N ALA A 115 -2.94 23.46 -6.01
CA ALA A 115 -2.25 24.74 -5.99
C ALA A 115 -1.66 25.10 -7.37
N LEU A 116 -1.02 24.13 -8.04
CA LEU A 116 -0.45 24.35 -9.37
C LEU A 116 -1.54 24.56 -10.44
N ASN A 117 -2.54 23.67 -10.48
CA ASN A 117 -3.52 23.64 -11.59
C ASN A 117 -4.67 24.60 -11.42
N LYS A 118 -5.19 24.76 -10.19
CA LYS A 118 -6.42 25.54 -9.94
C LYS A 118 -6.11 26.96 -9.47
N VAL A 119 -4.88 27.23 -9.01
CA VAL A 119 -4.50 28.57 -8.54
C VAL A 119 -3.46 29.18 -9.47
N LEU A 120 -2.26 28.60 -9.55
CA LEU A 120 -1.17 29.18 -10.32
C LEU A 120 -1.48 29.21 -11.83
N ALA A 121 -1.86 28.06 -12.42
CA ALA A 121 -2.18 27.98 -13.84
C ALA A 121 -3.47 28.76 -14.23
N ALA A 122 -4.40 28.94 -13.28
CA ALA A 122 -5.60 29.74 -13.47
C ALA A 122 -5.37 31.25 -13.25
N GLY A 123 -4.19 31.66 -12.81
CA GLY A 123 -3.85 33.06 -12.52
C GLY A 123 -4.59 33.66 -11.33
N LEU A 124 -5.05 32.83 -10.39
CA LEU A 124 -5.73 33.29 -9.18
C LEU A 124 -4.70 33.85 -8.18
N ASP A 125 -5.12 34.89 -7.45
CA ASP A 125 -4.33 35.42 -6.35
C ASP A 125 -4.44 34.53 -5.11
N ALA A 126 -3.37 33.83 -4.78
CA ALA A 126 -3.32 32.90 -3.66
C ALA A 126 -3.53 33.53 -2.28
N VAL A 127 -3.35 34.86 -2.15
CA VAL A 127 -3.54 35.58 -0.89
C VAL A 127 -5.03 35.78 -0.60
N SER A 128 -5.81 36.13 -1.62
CA SER A 128 -7.24 36.39 -1.49
C SER A 128 -8.12 35.19 -1.74
N THR A 129 -7.62 34.16 -2.46
CA THR A 129 -8.38 32.95 -2.77
C THR A 129 -8.48 32.05 -1.54
N LYS A 130 -9.70 31.65 -1.15
CA LYS A 130 -9.96 30.70 -0.08
C LYS A 130 -9.73 29.28 -0.55
N VAL A 131 -9.26 28.40 0.34
CA VAL A 131 -9.05 26.97 0.01
C VAL A 131 -10.32 26.27 -0.43
N SER A 132 -11.49 26.67 0.11
CA SER A 132 -12.80 26.13 -0.27
C SER A 132 -13.19 26.37 -1.72
N GLU A 133 -12.61 27.38 -2.38
CA GLU A 133 -12.89 27.69 -3.79
C GLU A 133 -12.14 26.74 -4.75
N VAL A 134 -10.98 26.26 -4.32
CA VAL A 134 -10.03 25.49 -5.16
C VAL A 134 -9.79 24.06 -4.68
N MET A 135 -10.25 23.69 -3.48
CA MET A 135 -10.15 22.32 -2.99
C MET A 135 -10.89 21.31 -3.86
N THR A 136 -10.59 20.05 -3.71
CA THR A 136 -11.43 18.96 -4.19
C THR A 136 -12.48 18.69 -3.12
N LYS A 137 -13.73 18.99 -3.42
CA LYS A 137 -14.88 18.79 -2.51
C LYS A 137 -15.25 17.32 -2.45
N ASP A 138 -15.80 16.89 -1.31
CA ASP A 138 -16.27 15.52 -1.05
C ASP A 138 -15.24 14.47 -1.54
N PRO A 139 -14.02 14.47 -1.00
CA PRO A 139 -12.95 13.59 -1.48
C PRO A 139 -13.33 12.12 -1.28
N TYR A 140 -12.85 11.28 -2.18
CA TYR A 140 -13.03 9.84 -2.04
C TYR A 140 -12.35 9.33 -0.77
N CYS A 141 -13.15 8.80 0.14
CA CYS A 141 -12.68 8.27 1.43
C CYS A 141 -12.72 6.74 1.41
N VAL A 142 -11.86 6.13 2.21
CA VAL A 142 -11.82 4.67 2.42
C VAL A 142 -12.03 4.32 3.89
N ALA A 143 -12.50 3.10 4.15
CA ALA A 143 -12.63 2.59 5.51
C ALA A 143 -11.28 2.05 6.02
N PRO A 144 -11.05 1.99 7.34
CA PRO A 144 -9.84 1.38 7.91
C PRO A 144 -9.74 -0.12 7.62
N THR A 145 -10.84 -0.77 7.25
CA THR A 145 -10.88 -2.18 6.80
C THR A 145 -10.44 -2.37 5.36
N THR A 146 -10.35 -1.28 4.56
CA THR A 146 -9.80 -1.34 3.20
C THR A 146 -8.36 -1.83 3.25
N THR A 147 -8.00 -2.77 2.39
CA THR A 147 -6.67 -3.34 2.37
C THR A 147 -5.66 -2.42 1.66
N VAL A 148 -4.38 -2.58 1.99
CA VAL A 148 -3.29 -1.85 1.32
C VAL A 148 -3.31 -2.09 -0.19
N GLY A 149 -3.61 -3.32 -0.62
CA GLY A 149 -3.73 -3.66 -2.04
C GLY A 149 -4.85 -2.92 -2.76
N GLU A 150 -6.03 -2.83 -2.15
CA GLU A 150 -7.18 -2.07 -2.66
C GLU A 150 -6.89 -0.58 -2.69
N ALA A 151 -6.29 -0.03 -1.63
CA ALA A 151 -5.89 1.37 -1.58
C ALA A 151 -4.88 1.71 -2.68
N MET A 152 -3.87 0.85 -2.91
CA MET A 152 -2.88 1.03 -3.99
C MET A 152 -3.55 0.97 -5.37
N GLN A 153 -4.51 0.08 -5.57
CA GLN A 153 -5.28 0.00 -6.80
C GLN A 153 -6.08 1.28 -7.05
N LEU A 154 -6.76 1.81 -6.03
CA LEU A 154 -7.52 3.08 -6.10
C LEU A 154 -6.60 4.26 -6.46
N VAL A 155 -5.46 4.36 -5.78
CA VAL A 155 -4.44 5.40 -6.03
C VAL A 155 -3.96 5.36 -7.49
N THR A 156 -3.69 4.16 -8.00
CA THR A 156 -3.19 3.97 -9.37
C THR A 156 -4.27 4.24 -10.43
N GLN A 157 -5.45 3.67 -10.27
CA GLN A 157 -6.53 3.78 -11.26
C GLN A 157 -7.14 5.18 -11.32
N ARG A 158 -7.34 5.81 -10.15
CA ARG A 158 -7.97 7.13 -10.06
C ARG A 158 -6.98 8.27 -10.03
N ARG A 159 -5.68 7.97 -10.06
CA ARG A 159 -4.58 8.95 -9.97
C ARG A 159 -4.66 9.84 -8.73
N PHE A 160 -5.23 9.32 -7.66
CA PHE A 160 -5.18 9.95 -6.35
C PHE A 160 -3.78 9.82 -5.78
N ARG A 161 -3.32 10.83 -5.03
CA ARG A 161 -2.06 10.74 -4.28
C ARG A 161 -2.28 10.59 -2.80
N HIS A 162 -3.47 10.95 -2.33
CA HIS A 162 -3.86 10.93 -0.92
C HIS A 162 -5.27 10.37 -0.80
N LEU A 163 -5.49 9.53 0.19
CA LEU A 163 -6.77 8.91 0.52
C LEU A 163 -7.08 9.18 1.99
N PRO A 164 -8.12 9.96 2.30
CA PRO A 164 -8.64 10.08 3.66
C PRO A 164 -9.25 8.74 4.12
N ILE A 165 -8.92 8.33 5.34
CA ILE A 165 -9.47 7.14 5.99
C ILE A 165 -10.51 7.61 6.99
N VAL A 166 -11.77 7.20 6.79
CA VAL A 166 -12.91 7.63 7.57
C VAL A 166 -13.63 6.44 8.17
N GLN A 167 -14.03 6.55 9.43
CA GLN A 167 -14.86 5.57 10.12
C GLN A 167 -15.99 6.29 10.86
N ASN A 168 -17.23 5.86 10.64
CA ASN A 168 -18.41 6.46 11.28
C ASN A 168 -18.49 7.98 11.10
N GLY A 169 -18.13 8.49 9.92
CA GLY A 169 -18.11 9.94 9.62
C GLY A 169 -16.91 10.70 10.19
N LYS A 170 -16.03 10.04 10.95
CA LYS A 170 -14.87 10.65 11.59
C LYS A 170 -13.59 10.36 10.80
N LEU A 171 -12.81 11.39 10.50
CA LEU A 171 -11.52 11.24 9.86
C LEU A 171 -10.52 10.62 10.85
N LEU A 172 -9.91 9.50 10.48
CA LEU A 172 -8.91 8.81 11.28
C LEU A 172 -7.48 9.13 10.85
N ALA A 173 -7.25 9.21 9.54
CA ALA A 173 -5.94 9.48 8.98
C ALA A 173 -6.04 9.87 7.50
N VAL A 174 -4.90 10.27 6.93
CA VAL A 174 -4.72 10.40 5.48
C VAL A 174 -3.56 9.51 5.07
N VAL A 175 -3.73 8.70 4.05
CA VAL A 175 -2.68 7.86 3.49
C VAL A 175 -2.25 8.37 2.12
N SER A 176 -0.96 8.55 1.91
CA SER A 176 -0.40 8.92 0.62
C SER A 176 0.02 7.68 -0.19
N SER A 177 0.19 7.86 -1.51
CA SER A 177 0.80 6.83 -2.36
C SER A 177 2.22 6.47 -1.93
N GLY A 178 2.96 7.44 -1.39
CA GLY A 178 4.31 7.24 -0.84
C GLY A 178 4.29 6.31 0.37
N ASP A 179 3.36 6.55 1.30
CA ASP A 179 3.19 5.71 2.51
C ASP A 179 2.87 4.26 2.15
N LEU A 180 1.91 4.06 1.23
CA LEU A 180 1.54 2.72 0.76
C LEU A 180 2.74 2.00 0.12
N THR A 181 3.52 2.71 -0.69
CA THR A 181 4.72 2.16 -1.32
C THR A 181 5.79 1.86 -0.28
N HIS A 182 6.07 2.81 0.62
CA HIS A 182 7.04 2.60 1.70
C HIS A 182 6.69 1.38 2.55
N TRP A 183 5.42 1.27 2.95
CA TRP A 183 4.96 0.13 3.75
C TRP A 183 5.12 -1.21 3.02
N LEU A 184 4.86 -1.26 1.70
CA LEU A 184 5.01 -2.48 0.91
C LEU A 184 6.46 -2.93 0.75
N VAL A 185 7.43 -1.99 0.73
CA VAL A 185 8.85 -2.28 0.47
C VAL A 185 9.73 -2.25 1.71
N LYS A 186 9.23 -1.77 2.85
CA LYS A 186 9.98 -1.59 4.11
C LYS A 186 10.80 -2.84 4.50
N ASP A 187 10.18 -4.03 4.49
CA ASP A 187 10.87 -5.27 4.87
C ASP A 187 11.90 -5.71 3.82
N GLN A 188 11.65 -5.44 2.53
CA GLN A 188 12.59 -5.79 1.46
C GLN A 188 13.87 -4.97 1.59
N MET A 189 13.74 -3.70 1.93
CA MET A 189 14.90 -2.84 2.19
C MET A 189 15.67 -3.31 3.43
N GLN A 190 14.98 -3.78 4.45
CA GLN A 190 15.60 -4.30 5.68
C GLN A 190 16.35 -5.61 5.42
N GLU A 191 15.76 -6.55 4.68
CA GLU A 191 16.43 -7.81 4.27
C GLU A 191 17.69 -7.55 3.42
N VAL A 192 17.61 -6.61 2.48
CA VAL A 192 18.76 -6.22 1.65
C VAL A 192 19.86 -5.60 2.51
N GLN A 193 19.52 -4.74 3.46
CA GLN A 193 20.47 -4.12 4.36
C GLN A 193 21.16 -5.16 5.23
N GLU A 194 20.45 -6.13 5.80
CA GLU A 194 21.02 -7.22 6.58
C GLU A 194 22.01 -8.06 5.76
N LEU A 195 21.69 -8.36 4.49
CA LEU A 195 22.58 -9.08 3.59
C LEU A 195 23.83 -8.27 3.26
N VAL A 196 23.70 -6.97 3.02
CA VAL A 196 24.85 -6.07 2.78
C VAL A 196 25.75 -6.00 4.01
N ASP A 197 25.15 -5.89 5.21
CA ASP A 197 25.90 -5.85 6.47
C ASP A 197 26.63 -7.17 6.77
N LEU A 198 26.03 -8.31 6.42
CA LEU A 198 26.68 -9.63 6.51
C LEU A 198 27.84 -9.74 5.54
N ALA A 199 27.69 -9.30 4.30
CA ALA A 199 28.75 -9.31 3.29
C ALA A 199 29.91 -8.36 3.63
N ALA A 200 29.65 -7.26 4.33
CA ALA A 200 30.68 -6.30 4.75
C ALA A 200 31.48 -6.78 5.98
N ARG A 201 30.99 -7.78 6.71
CA ARG A 201 31.66 -8.38 7.89
C ARG A 201 32.48 -9.63 7.59
N SER A 202 32.36 -10.16 6.37
CA SER A 202 33.12 -11.32 5.87
C SER A 202 34.38 -10.90 5.12
#